data_38e8475022f7699cefd9efb656796428
#
_entry.id   38e8475022f7699cefd9efb656796428
#
_cell.length_a   1.000
_cell.length_b   1.000
_cell.length_c   1.000
_cell.angle_alpha   90.00
_cell.angle_beta   90.00
_cell.angle_gamma   90.00
#
_symmetry.space_group_name_H-M   'P 1'
#
loop_
_entity.id
_entity.type
_entity.pdbx_description
1 polymer ?
#
loop_
_entity_poly.entity_id
_entity_poly.type
_entity_poly.pdbx_seq_one_letter_code
_entity_poly.pdbx_strand_id
1 'polypeptide(L)'
;MKHVRLLVFTLLLLPALAAGQQSAPPAPGATPPQTGTTPPVSARVSLDDAIRMSLQHNHALQALRSTIQQSLAEEITANLRPNPTLGLDAQFLPIFQPSQFSSDYIDQQAQFDAGVGYLFERGKKRQHRLQAARDQTALTRSLVSDSERQLVYNVGQQFVDVLLAESTLEFAQQDLESFKKTVDISNERFRVGDMSEGDFLKIELQLLQFQSDVSAARLARIQSLAALRQLLGFESVPDDYDVQGTLDYQPVRADLTGLKSVAAINRPDLRAAQQAVTAAESQLSLQKANGKMDITGTFNYTHTAGVNTGAFYYSMPLPIFNRNQGEIARAQFAITQAQEQAGETAQQVSTDVVQAFANLQTNDQIIQLYQGGYVEQAKKSRDISEYAYRKGAASLLDYLDSERTYRANQLAYRQALASYMLALEQMRQAVGTRNLP
;
A
#
# COMPACT_ATOMS: atom_id res chain seq x y z
N MET A 1 65.87 -48.35 -12.42
CA MET A 1 65.92 -47.51 -11.22
C MET A 1 65.71 -46.08 -11.65
N LYS A 2 64.47 -45.57 -11.62
CA LYS A 2 64.15 -44.13 -11.63
C LYS A 2 62.75 -44.02 -10.99
N HIS A 3 62.68 -43.36 -9.86
CA HIS A 3 61.49 -43.16 -9.04
C HIS A 3 60.53 -42.23 -9.77
N VAL A 4 59.34 -42.74 -10.15
CA VAL A 4 58.20 -41.94 -10.56
C VAL A 4 57.38 -41.64 -9.30
N ARG A 5 57.40 -40.39 -8.83
CA ARG A 5 56.55 -39.91 -7.73
C ARG A 5 55.09 -39.77 -8.23
N LEU A 6 54.24 -40.68 -7.79
CA LEU A 6 52.79 -40.60 -7.93
C LEU A 6 52.27 -39.47 -7.07
N LEU A 7 51.88 -38.36 -7.69
CA LEU A 7 51.18 -37.26 -7.03
C LEU A 7 49.71 -37.61 -6.91
N VAL A 8 49.36 -38.26 -5.78
CA VAL A 8 47.98 -38.46 -5.40
C VAL A 8 47.38 -37.11 -4.97
N PHE A 9 46.52 -36.53 -5.80
CA PHE A 9 45.69 -35.38 -5.41
C PHE A 9 44.63 -35.88 -4.42
N THR A 10 44.92 -35.74 -3.14
CA THR A 10 43.95 -35.95 -2.08
C THR A 10 43.06 -34.69 -2.06
N LEU A 11 41.82 -34.84 -2.50
CA LEU A 11 40.77 -33.85 -2.36
C LEU A 11 40.39 -33.75 -0.88
N LEU A 12 40.96 -32.77 -0.17
CA LEU A 12 40.59 -32.48 1.22
C LEU A 12 39.19 -31.83 1.23
N LEU A 13 38.17 -32.61 1.54
CA LEU A 13 36.88 -32.14 2.03
C LEU A 13 37.11 -31.52 3.44
N LEU A 14 37.16 -30.25 3.52
CA LEU A 14 37.08 -29.53 4.82
C LEU A 14 35.61 -29.55 5.27
N PRO A 15 35.29 -30.11 6.44
CA PRO A 15 34.00 -29.89 7.07
C PRO A 15 33.98 -28.45 7.60
N ALA A 16 32.97 -27.66 7.18
CA ALA A 16 32.66 -26.38 7.80
C ALA A 16 32.25 -26.61 9.25
N LEU A 17 33.12 -26.23 10.17
CA LEU A 17 32.79 -26.12 11.59
C LEU A 17 31.82 -24.96 11.75
N ALA A 18 30.56 -25.26 11.99
CA ALA A 18 29.57 -24.33 12.52
C ALA A 18 30.00 -24.03 13.97
N ALA A 19 30.61 -22.88 14.19
CA ALA A 19 30.81 -22.31 15.52
C ALA A 19 29.46 -21.91 16.08
N GLY A 20 28.88 -22.78 16.93
CA GLY A 20 27.73 -22.43 17.78
C GLY A 20 28.15 -21.34 18.75
N GLN A 21 27.55 -20.16 18.63
CA GLN A 21 27.59 -19.16 19.67
C GLN A 21 26.81 -19.66 20.87
N GLN A 22 27.49 -20.11 21.90
CA GLN A 22 26.93 -20.31 23.26
C GLN A 22 26.61 -18.93 23.81
N SER A 23 25.34 -18.63 23.98
CA SER A 23 24.84 -17.52 24.75
C SER A 23 25.19 -17.75 26.23
N ALA A 24 25.91 -16.81 26.84
CA ALA A 24 26.19 -16.78 28.26
C ALA A 24 24.88 -16.66 29.07
N PRO A 25 24.79 -17.31 30.25
CA PRO A 25 23.62 -17.19 31.12
C PRO A 25 23.52 -15.76 31.70
N PRO A 26 22.30 -15.22 31.88
CA PRO A 26 22.11 -13.88 32.46
C PRO A 26 22.47 -13.87 33.94
N ALA A 27 23.15 -12.81 34.35
CA ALA A 27 23.48 -12.54 35.76
C ALA A 27 22.20 -12.30 36.58
N PRO A 28 22.12 -12.80 37.84
CA PRO A 28 20.97 -12.57 38.69
C PRO A 28 21.05 -11.17 39.34
N GLY A 29 19.98 -10.40 39.25
CA GLY A 29 19.70 -9.27 40.13
C GLY A 29 19.85 -7.88 39.58
N ALA A 30 18.89 -7.47 38.73
CA ALA A 30 18.50 -6.08 38.64
C ALA A 30 16.97 -6.02 38.66
N THR A 31 16.40 -5.59 39.77
CA THR A 31 14.98 -5.24 39.89
C THR A 31 14.69 -4.13 38.88
N PRO A 32 13.71 -4.28 37.96
CA PRO A 32 13.35 -3.18 37.07
C PRO A 32 12.76 -2.03 37.90
N PRO A 33 13.08 -0.77 37.60
CA PRO A 33 12.44 0.36 38.25
C PRO A 33 10.93 0.29 37.92
N GLN A 34 10.11 0.29 38.99
CA GLN A 34 8.67 0.48 38.88
C GLN A 34 8.43 1.90 38.34
N THR A 35 8.27 2.02 37.05
CA THR A 35 7.70 3.23 36.43
C THR A 35 6.26 3.34 36.93
N GLY A 36 5.99 4.36 37.75
CA GLY A 36 4.65 4.71 38.15
C GLY A 36 3.77 4.85 36.91
N THR A 37 2.76 4.01 36.80
CA THR A 37 1.71 4.10 35.81
C THR A 37 0.87 5.34 36.09
N THR A 38 1.27 6.48 35.51
CA THR A 38 0.32 7.55 35.22
C THR A 38 -0.75 6.91 34.31
N PRO A 39 -2.05 7.05 34.58
CA PRO A 39 -3.07 6.52 33.67
C PRO A 39 -2.78 7.09 32.28
N PRO A 40 -2.81 6.27 31.23
CA PRO A 40 -2.54 6.74 29.89
C PRO A 40 -3.55 7.82 29.56
N VAL A 41 -3.08 9.03 29.33
CA VAL A 41 -3.87 10.06 28.64
C VAL A 41 -4.16 9.47 27.29
N SER A 42 -5.43 9.22 26.97
CA SER A 42 -5.81 8.66 25.66
C SER A 42 -5.14 9.51 24.59
N ALA A 43 -4.33 8.88 23.75
CA ALA A 43 -3.57 9.59 22.75
C ALA A 43 -4.57 10.18 21.73
N ARG A 44 -4.67 11.51 21.68
CA ARG A 44 -5.50 12.18 20.67
C ARG A 44 -4.67 12.40 19.41
N VAL A 45 -5.14 11.87 18.31
CA VAL A 45 -4.45 11.86 17.02
C VAL A 45 -5.09 12.91 16.10
N SER A 46 -4.30 13.86 15.61
CA SER A 46 -4.73 14.79 14.55
C SER A 46 -4.67 14.12 13.18
N LEU A 47 -5.31 14.70 12.16
CA LEU A 47 -5.25 14.17 10.78
C LEU A 47 -3.81 14.09 10.26
N ASP A 48 -2.97 15.11 10.53
CA ASP A 48 -1.58 15.10 10.07
C ASP A 48 -0.74 14.06 10.82
N ASP A 49 -1.01 13.84 12.11
CA ASP A 49 -0.40 12.74 12.86
C ASP A 49 -0.83 11.38 12.33
N ALA A 50 -2.13 11.19 12.04
CA ALA A 50 -2.67 9.98 11.46
C ALA A 50 -1.99 9.64 10.12
N ILE A 51 -1.85 10.63 9.23
CA ILE A 51 -1.15 10.46 7.96
C ILE A 51 0.31 10.08 8.17
N ARG A 52 1.02 10.77 9.07
CA ARG A 52 2.42 10.46 9.37
C ARG A 52 2.59 9.06 9.93
N MET A 53 1.75 8.64 10.88
CA MET A 53 1.75 7.30 11.47
C MET A 53 1.48 6.23 10.41
N SER A 54 0.48 6.41 9.56
CA SER A 54 0.14 5.46 8.50
C SER A 54 1.29 5.28 7.51
N LEU A 55 1.95 6.36 7.09
CA LEU A 55 3.11 6.30 6.19
C LEU A 55 4.32 5.60 6.83
N GLN A 56 4.43 5.61 8.16
CA GLN A 56 5.52 4.97 8.90
C GLN A 56 5.23 3.52 9.31
N HIS A 57 3.99 3.21 9.69
CA HIS A 57 3.66 1.95 10.36
C HIS A 57 2.68 1.05 9.59
N ASN A 58 2.09 1.52 8.48
CA ASN A 58 1.19 0.68 7.69
C ASN A 58 1.93 -0.50 7.05
N HIS A 59 1.60 -1.73 7.46
CA HIS A 59 2.27 -2.95 7.01
C HIS A 59 2.13 -3.19 5.49
N ALA A 60 0.99 -2.85 4.90
CA ALA A 60 0.81 -3.01 3.45
C ALA A 60 1.76 -2.08 2.67
N LEU A 61 1.92 -0.83 3.13
CA LEU A 61 2.88 0.10 2.54
C LEU A 61 4.33 -0.35 2.76
N GLN A 62 4.67 -0.87 3.95
CA GLN A 62 6.01 -1.41 4.21
C GLN A 62 6.34 -2.59 3.30
N ALA A 63 5.38 -3.49 3.08
CA ALA A 63 5.51 -4.58 2.12
C ALA A 63 5.76 -4.06 0.69
N LEU A 64 5.01 -3.04 0.24
CA LEU A 64 5.22 -2.41 -1.06
C LEU A 64 6.60 -1.71 -1.15
N ARG A 65 7.04 -1.01 -0.12
CA ARG A 65 8.38 -0.40 -0.08
C ARG A 65 9.49 -1.44 -0.21
N SER A 66 9.29 -2.66 0.28
CA SER A 66 10.24 -3.76 0.12
C SER A 66 10.42 -4.17 -1.35
N THR A 67 9.45 -3.92 -2.23
CA THR A 67 9.61 -4.16 -3.68
C THR A 67 10.66 -3.26 -4.32
N ILE A 68 10.90 -2.05 -3.76
CA ILE A 68 11.99 -1.17 -4.19
C ILE A 68 13.34 -1.84 -3.89
N GLN A 69 13.49 -2.44 -2.70
CA GLN A 69 14.72 -3.14 -2.33
C GLN A 69 14.96 -4.38 -3.20
N GLN A 70 13.88 -5.10 -3.56
CA GLN A 70 13.96 -6.23 -4.51
C GLN A 70 14.43 -5.73 -5.89
N SER A 71 13.87 -4.63 -6.39
CA SER A 71 14.28 -4.05 -7.68
C SER A 71 15.75 -3.57 -7.65
N LEU A 72 16.22 -2.99 -6.54
CA LEU A 72 17.63 -2.62 -6.37
C LEU A 72 18.55 -3.86 -6.33
N ALA A 73 18.12 -4.95 -5.71
CA ALA A 73 18.88 -6.22 -5.74
C ALA A 73 18.94 -6.80 -7.17
N GLU A 74 17.85 -6.64 -7.95
CA GLU A 74 17.86 -7.03 -9.37
C GLU A 74 18.83 -6.19 -10.21
N GLU A 75 19.04 -4.91 -9.91
CA GLU A 75 20.10 -4.09 -10.55
C GLU A 75 21.50 -4.68 -10.30
N ILE A 76 21.76 -5.20 -9.08
CA ILE A 76 23.02 -5.86 -8.76
C ILE A 76 23.18 -7.10 -9.65
N THR A 77 22.15 -7.97 -9.69
CA THR A 77 22.13 -9.18 -10.52
C THR A 77 22.32 -8.84 -12.01
N ALA A 78 21.58 -7.84 -12.50
CA ALA A 78 21.66 -7.38 -13.89
C ALA A 78 23.06 -6.86 -14.29
N ASN A 79 23.83 -6.37 -13.32
CA ASN A 79 25.21 -5.86 -13.54
C ASN A 79 26.28 -6.94 -13.45
N LEU A 80 25.96 -8.15 -13.01
CA LEU A 80 26.94 -9.22 -12.89
C LEU A 80 27.40 -9.71 -14.26
N ARG A 81 28.67 -10.13 -14.33
CA ARG A 81 29.21 -10.86 -15.47
C ARG A 81 28.92 -12.36 -15.31
N PRO A 82 28.82 -13.13 -16.40
CA PRO A 82 28.77 -14.58 -16.32
C PRO A 82 29.96 -15.15 -15.55
N ASN A 83 29.73 -16.16 -14.74
CA ASN A 83 30.80 -16.87 -14.06
C ASN A 83 31.59 -17.75 -15.03
N PRO A 84 32.92 -17.92 -14.83
CA PRO A 84 33.66 -18.99 -15.49
C PRO A 84 33.07 -20.36 -15.15
N THR A 85 33.12 -21.28 -16.09
CA THR A 85 32.72 -22.67 -15.89
C THR A 85 33.95 -23.54 -15.81
N LEU A 86 34.03 -24.42 -14.79
CA LEU A 86 35.01 -25.48 -14.70
C LEU A 86 34.38 -26.78 -15.19
N GLY A 87 34.92 -27.38 -16.21
CA GLY A 87 34.56 -28.73 -16.70
C GLY A 87 35.63 -29.73 -16.31
N LEU A 88 35.23 -30.87 -15.77
CA LEU A 88 36.13 -31.98 -15.51
C LEU A 88 35.46 -33.22 -16.13
N ASP A 89 36.17 -33.96 -16.92
CA ASP A 89 35.69 -35.21 -17.42
C ASP A 89 36.76 -36.31 -17.41
N ALA A 90 36.33 -37.56 -17.41
CA ALA A 90 37.15 -38.74 -17.51
C ALA A 90 36.52 -39.71 -18.52
N GLN A 91 37.30 -40.03 -19.55
CA GLN A 91 36.81 -40.85 -20.65
C GLN A 91 37.63 -42.16 -20.74
N PHE A 92 37.09 -43.13 -21.46
CA PHE A 92 37.73 -44.44 -21.67
C PHE A 92 38.02 -45.23 -20.37
N LEU A 93 37.20 -44.99 -19.32
CA LEU A 93 37.30 -45.80 -18.10
C LEU A 93 36.62 -47.16 -18.31
N PRO A 94 37.26 -48.28 -17.89
CA PRO A 94 36.73 -49.65 -18.14
C PRO A 94 35.64 -50.01 -17.11
N ILE A 95 34.61 -49.17 -16.96
CA ILE A 95 33.55 -49.34 -15.94
C ILE A 95 32.73 -50.59 -16.11
N PHE A 96 32.63 -51.11 -17.36
CA PHE A 96 31.92 -52.33 -17.66
C PHE A 96 32.83 -53.58 -17.66
N GLN A 97 34.15 -53.41 -17.48
CA GLN A 97 35.17 -54.47 -17.38
C GLN A 97 36.14 -54.15 -16.24
N PRO A 98 35.70 -54.25 -14.97
CA PRO A 98 36.52 -53.83 -13.82
C PRO A 98 37.88 -54.56 -13.69
N SER A 99 37.99 -55.75 -14.26
CA SER A 99 39.26 -56.49 -14.28
C SER A 99 40.37 -55.84 -15.11
N GLN A 100 40.02 -54.89 -15.97
CA GLN A 100 40.97 -54.11 -16.76
C GLN A 100 41.47 -52.86 -16.03
N PHE A 101 40.92 -52.55 -14.86
CA PHE A 101 41.28 -51.39 -14.08
C PHE A 101 42.68 -51.57 -13.47
N SER A 102 43.69 -51.04 -14.15
CA SER A 102 45.06 -51.07 -13.70
C SER A 102 45.71 -49.69 -13.83
N SER A 103 46.82 -49.43 -13.13
CA SER A 103 47.57 -48.20 -13.27
C SER A 103 48.04 -47.94 -14.70
N ASP A 104 48.43 -48.98 -15.38
CA ASP A 104 48.89 -48.94 -16.78
C ASP A 104 47.76 -48.57 -17.73
N TYR A 105 46.57 -49.13 -17.50
CA TYR A 105 45.37 -48.76 -18.26
C TYR A 105 44.99 -47.29 -18.08
N ILE A 106 44.99 -46.82 -16.81
CA ILE A 106 44.68 -45.41 -16.51
C ILE A 106 45.71 -44.49 -17.18
N ASP A 107 47.01 -44.81 -17.15
CA ASP A 107 48.03 -43.97 -17.72
C ASP A 107 48.03 -44.01 -19.27
N GLN A 108 47.77 -45.14 -19.89
CA GLN A 108 47.91 -45.34 -21.32
C GLN A 108 46.60 -45.30 -22.13
N GLN A 109 45.44 -45.54 -21.51
CA GLN A 109 44.18 -45.65 -22.20
C GLN A 109 43.13 -44.63 -21.73
N ALA A 110 43.13 -44.30 -20.44
CA ALA A 110 42.16 -43.32 -19.90
C ALA A 110 42.54 -41.89 -20.34
N GLN A 111 41.52 -41.09 -20.53
CA GLN A 111 41.67 -39.64 -20.79
C GLN A 111 41.03 -38.86 -19.64
N PHE A 112 41.74 -37.86 -19.18
CA PHE A 112 41.27 -36.92 -18.17
C PHE A 112 41.36 -35.49 -18.72
N ASP A 113 40.24 -34.78 -18.68
CA ASP A 113 40.17 -33.42 -19.15
C ASP A 113 39.83 -32.47 -17.99
N ALA A 114 40.48 -31.30 -17.95
CA ALA A 114 40.16 -30.21 -17.05
C ALA A 114 40.11 -28.91 -17.87
N GLY A 115 38.94 -28.28 -17.96
CA GLY A 115 38.76 -27.09 -18.78
C GLY A 115 38.17 -25.92 -18.03
N VAL A 116 38.58 -24.72 -18.35
CA VAL A 116 37.98 -23.45 -17.85
C VAL A 116 37.40 -22.71 -19.03
N GLY A 117 36.07 -22.53 -19.03
CA GLY A 117 35.33 -21.78 -20.04
C GLY A 117 34.86 -20.43 -19.53
N TYR A 118 34.89 -19.41 -20.40
CA TYR A 118 34.33 -18.09 -20.10
C TYR A 118 33.50 -17.55 -21.26
N LEU A 119 32.29 -17.06 -20.93
CA LEU A 119 31.36 -16.46 -21.87
C LEU A 119 31.66 -14.95 -22.00
N PHE A 120 32.01 -14.50 -23.19
CA PHE A 120 32.18 -13.10 -23.55
C PHE A 120 30.89 -12.56 -24.13
N GLU A 121 30.09 -11.85 -23.28
CA GLU A 121 28.86 -11.19 -23.72
C GLU A 121 29.18 -10.06 -24.71
N ARG A 122 28.56 -10.10 -25.89
CA ARG A 122 28.70 -9.10 -26.93
C ARG A 122 27.48 -8.18 -26.98
N GLY A 123 27.56 -7.10 -27.75
CA GLY A 123 26.43 -6.20 -27.95
C GLY A 123 26.04 -5.37 -26.71
N LYS A 124 26.94 -5.24 -25.75
CA LYS A 124 26.72 -4.49 -24.50
C LYS A 124 25.54 -5.04 -23.69
N LYS A 125 25.26 -6.35 -23.76
CA LYS A 125 24.13 -7.00 -23.09
C LYS A 125 24.02 -6.62 -21.61
N ARG A 126 25.14 -6.69 -20.89
CA ARG A 126 25.19 -6.31 -19.47
C ARG A 126 24.73 -4.86 -19.24
N GLN A 127 25.20 -3.91 -20.08
CA GLN A 127 24.79 -2.52 -19.95
C GLN A 127 23.31 -2.32 -20.20
N HIS A 128 22.74 -2.96 -21.24
CA HIS A 128 21.31 -2.90 -21.55
C HIS A 128 20.47 -3.60 -20.47
N ARG A 129 20.94 -4.72 -19.92
CA ARG A 129 20.30 -5.44 -18.80
C ARG A 129 20.26 -4.56 -17.55
N LEU A 130 21.38 -3.92 -17.20
CA LEU A 130 21.44 -3.00 -16.07
C LEU A 130 20.54 -1.77 -16.29
N GLN A 131 20.50 -1.19 -17.49
CA GLN A 131 19.64 -0.04 -17.78
C GLN A 131 18.15 -0.42 -17.67
N ALA A 132 17.75 -1.55 -18.24
CA ALA A 132 16.38 -2.04 -18.11
C ALA A 132 15.98 -2.28 -16.64
N ALA A 133 16.88 -2.83 -15.82
CA ALA A 133 16.65 -3.00 -14.39
C ALA A 133 16.49 -1.65 -13.65
N ARG A 134 17.32 -0.65 -13.99
CA ARG A 134 17.23 0.70 -13.40
C ARG A 134 15.93 1.42 -13.75
N ASP A 135 15.50 1.33 -15.00
CA ASP A 135 14.24 1.93 -15.43
C ASP A 135 13.04 1.22 -14.78
N GLN A 136 13.14 -0.11 -14.59
CA GLN A 136 12.16 -0.86 -13.81
C GLN A 136 12.13 -0.43 -12.34
N THR A 137 13.29 -0.17 -11.72
CA THR A 137 13.37 0.37 -10.34
C THR A 137 12.73 1.76 -10.25
N ALA A 138 12.94 2.62 -11.24
CA ALA A 138 12.33 3.94 -11.29
C ALA A 138 10.79 3.84 -11.36
N LEU A 139 10.27 2.96 -12.22
CA LEU A 139 8.85 2.65 -12.30
C LEU A 139 8.30 2.15 -10.96
N THR A 140 8.97 1.19 -10.33
CA THR A 140 8.56 0.64 -9.02
C THR A 140 8.47 1.74 -7.95
N ARG A 141 9.43 2.67 -7.90
CA ARG A 141 9.39 3.81 -6.97
C ARG A 141 8.17 4.70 -7.18
N SER A 142 7.80 4.98 -8.43
CA SER A 142 6.62 5.81 -8.73
C SER A 142 5.32 5.10 -8.39
N LEU A 143 5.23 3.78 -8.59
CA LEU A 143 4.09 2.96 -8.15
C LEU A 143 3.93 2.95 -6.63
N VAL A 144 5.05 2.85 -5.89
CA VAL A 144 5.03 2.96 -4.41
C VAL A 144 4.58 4.36 -3.98
N SER A 145 5.06 5.42 -4.63
CA SER A 145 4.62 6.79 -4.34
C SER A 145 3.13 7.01 -4.63
N ASP A 146 2.58 6.34 -5.65
CA ASP A 146 1.13 6.39 -5.89
C ASP A 146 0.34 5.64 -4.80
N SER A 147 0.85 4.52 -4.33
CA SER A 147 0.27 3.79 -3.20
C SER A 147 0.31 4.63 -1.90
N GLU A 148 1.36 5.41 -1.68
CA GLU A 148 1.44 6.37 -0.57
C GLU A 148 0.35 7.45 -0.69
N ARG A 149 0.14 8.02 -1.88
CA ARG A 149 -0.92 8.99 -2.15
C ARG A 149 -2.31 8.41 -1.87
N GLN A 150 -2.56 7.17 -2.31
CA GLN A 150 -3.82 6.47 -2.07
C GLN A 150 -4.03 6.19 -0.58
N LEU A 151 -2.99 5.77 0.14
CA LEU A 151 -3.07 5.55 1.59
C LEU A 151 -3.40 6.84 2.33
N VAL A 152 -2.79 7.97 1.96
CA VAL A 152 -3.07 9.28 2.56
C VAL A 152 -4.55 9.65 2.39
N TYR A 153 -5.12 9.40 1.21
CA TYR A 153 -6.55 9.62 0.99
C TYR A 153 -7.43 8.71 1.86
N ASN A 154 -7.11 7.41 1.91
CA ASN A 154 -7.87 6.45 2.71
C ASN A 154 -7.86 6.81 4.21
N VAL A 155 -6.71 7.28 4.71
CA VAL A 155 -6.60 7.78 6.09
C VAL A 155 -7.46 9.03 6.28
N GLY A 156 -7.40 9.99 5.34
CA GLY A 156 -8.23 11.19 5.38
C GLY A 156 -9.73 10.87 5.40
N GLN A 157 -10.15 9.95 4.52
CA GLN A 157 -11.53 9.47 4.47
C GLN A 157 -11.94 8.83 5.80
N GLN A 158 -11.16 7.87 6.29
CA GLN A 158 -11.49 7.17 7.53
C GLN A 158 -11.46 8.08 8.75
N PHE A 159 -10.59 9.10 8.75
CA PHE A 159 -10.54 10.11 9.79
C PHE A 159 -11.83 10.96 9.83
N VAL A 160 -12.34 11.38 8.66
CA VAL A 160 -13.61 12.10 8.55
C VAL A 160 -14.78 11.22 8.99
N ASP A 161 -14.75 9.92 8.66
CA ASP A 161 -15.78 8.97 9.10
C ASP A 161 -15.81 8.84 10.63
N VAL A 162 -14.64 8.88 11.31
CA VAL A 162 -14.58 8.92 12.78
C VAL A 162 -15.20 10.22 13.32
N LEU A 163 -14.85 11.38 12.75
CA LEU A 163 -15.42 12.66 13.17
C LEU A 163 -16.95 12.70 12.99
N LEU A 164 -17.45 12.13 11.91
CA LEU A 164 -18.90 12.02 11.67
C LEU A 164 -19.56 11.12 12.71
N ALA A 165 -18.97 9.98 13.01
CA ALA A 165 -19.49 9.04 14.00
C ALA A 165 -19.48 9.66 15.42
N GLU A 166 -18.43 10.40 15.79
CA GLU A 166 -18.34 11.13 17.05
C GLU A 166 -19.42 12.22 17.16
N SER A 167 -19.53 13.07 16.14
CA SER A 167 -20.51 14.14 16.10
C SER A 167 -21.95 13.61 16.14
N THR A 168 -22.18 12.46 15.49
CA THR A 168 -23.48 11.77 15.49
C THR A 168 -23.79 11.18 16.87
N LEU A 169 -22.81 10.57 17.53
CA LEU A 169 -22.97 10.03 18.88
C LEU A 169 -23.25 11.14 19.90
N GLU A 170 -22.48 12.21 19.84
CA GLU A 170 -22.71 13.38 20.73
C GLU A 170 -24.12 13.92 20.56
N PHE A 171 -24.58 14.11 19.33
CA PHE A 171 -25.93 14.56 19.05
C PHE A 171 -26.98 13.59 19.58
N ALA A 172 -26.84 12.29 19.32
CA ALA A 172 -27.80 11.27 19.78
C ALA A 172 -27.89 11.22 21.31
N GLN A 173 -26.76 11.41 22.01
CA GLN A 173 -26.74 11.46 23.49
C GLN A 173 -27.45 12.72 24.03
N GLN A 174 -27.15 13.89 23.45
CA GLN A 174 -27.80 15.16 23.84
C GLN A 174 -29.31 15.09 23.58
N ASP A 175 -29.71 14.51 22.47
CA ASP A 175 -31.05 14.36 22.03
C ASP A 175 -31.86 13.39 22.96
N LEU A 176 -31.27 12.23 23.28
CA LEU A 176 -31.83 11.31 24.27
C LEU A 176 -32.02 11.99 25.63
N GLU A 177 -31.07 12.74 26.11
CA GLU A 177 -31.14 13.43 27.40
C GLU A 177 -32.23 14.52 27.39
N SER A 178 -32.40 15.22 26.26
CA SER A 178 -33.51 16.17 26.08
C SER A 178 -34.85 15.48 26.09
N PHE A 179 -34.97 14.35 25.35
CA PHE A 179 -36.24 13.60 25.24
C PHE A 179 -36.65 12.95 26.56
N LYS A 180 -35.71 12.48 27.39
CA LYS A 180 -36.01 11.98 28.75
C LYS A 180 -36.78 12.97 29.59
N LYS A 181 -36.43 14.27 29.53
CA LYS A 181 -37.17 15.33 30.24
C LYS A 181 -38.62 15.43 29.78
N THR A 182 -38.88 15.20 28.49
CA THR A 182 -40.26 15.15 27.95
C THR A 182 -40.98 13.91 28.44
N VAL A 183 -40.30 12.75 28.52
CA VAL A 183 -40.91 11.52 29.10
C VAL A 183 -41.32 11.74 30.57
N ASP A 184 -40.44 12.35 31.37
CA ASP A 184 -40.70 12.63 32.79
C ASP A 184 -41.95 13.52 32.95
N ILE A 185 -42.04 14.60 32.18
CA ILE A 185 -43.24 15.49 32.17
C ILE A 185 -44.49 14.72 31.73
N SER A 186 -44.37 13.89 30.71
CA SER A 186 -45.52 13.11 30.19
C SER A 186 -46.00 12.04 31.18
N ASN A 187 -45.09 11.42 31.91
CA ASN A 187 -45.40 10.49 32.99
C ASN A 187 -46.22 11.16 34.11
N GLU A 188 -45.82 12.38 34.54
CA GLU A 188 -46.60 13.12 35.54
C GLU A 188 -47.99 13.51 35.00
N ARG A 189 -48.13 13.92 33.75
CA ARG A 189 -49.39 14.22 33.12
C ARG A 189 -50.31 12.98 33.02
N PHE A 190 -49.75 11.83 32.71
CA PHE A 190 -50.48 10.55 32.69
C PHE A 190 -50.95 10.18 34.09
N ARG A 191 -50.10 10.30 35.11
CA ARG A 191 -50.46 10.00 36.51
C ARG A 191 -51.60 10.84 37.01
N VAL A 192 -51.71 12.09 36.62
CA VAL A 192 -52.78 13.00 37.06
C VAL A 192 -54.01 12.95 36.15
N GLY A 193 -54.01 12.10 35.11
CA GLY A 193 -55.12 11.89 34.19
C GLY A 193 -55.25 12.96 33.08
N ASP A 194 -54.20 13.78 32.87
CA ASP A 194 -54.15 14.84 31.84
C ASP A 194 -53.58 14.35 30.50
N MET A 195 -53.35 13.04 30.37
CA MET A 195 -52.85 12.40 29.17
C MET A 195 -53.47 11.03 28.96
N SER A 196 -53.77 10.68 27.70
CA SER A 196 -54.27 9.35 27.36
C SER A 196 -53.15 8.28 27.48
N GLU A 197 -53.51 7.05 27.84
CA GLU A 197 -52.59 5.92 27.87
C GLU A 197 -51.94 5.68 26.49
N GLY A 198 -52.71 5.79 25.41
CA GLY A 198 -52.19 5.63 24.05
C GLY A 198 -51.16 6.66 23.65
N ASP A 199 -51.23 7.89 24.15
CA ASP A 199 -50.20 8.91 23.88
C ASP A 199 -48.98 8.69 24.75
N PHE A 200 -49.12 8.27 26.00
CA PHE A 200 -48.00 7.91 26.85
C PHE A 200 -47.18 6.74 26.28
N LEU A 201 -47.84 5.69 25.81
CA LEU A 201 -47.21 4.56 25.14
C LEU A 201 -46.41 4.99 23.88
N LYS A 202 -46.94 5.94 23.10
CA LYS A 202 -46.19 6.49 21.94
C LYS A 202 -44.88 7.16 22.37
N ILE A 203 -44.86 7.88 23.48
CA ILE A 203 -43.65 8.54 24.03
C ILE A 203 -42.66 7.48 24.52
N GLU A 204 -43.11 6.45 25.20
CA GLU A 204 -42.24 5.36 25.65
C GLU A 204 -41.60 4.61 24.46
N LEU A 205 -42.35 4.32 23.40
CA LEU A 205 -41.83 3.71 22.17
C LEU A 205 -40.81 4.65 21.48
N GLN A 206 -41.06 5.95 21.50
CA GLN A 206 -40.15 6.92 20.96
C GLN A 206 -38.85 6.98 21.78
N LEU A 207 -38.94 6.89 23.13
CA LEU A 207 -37.73 6.81 23.99
C LEU A 207 -36.85 5.60 23.63
N LEU A 208 -37.48 4.44 23.38
CA LEU A 208 -36.75 3.24 22.94
C LEU A 208 -35.97 3.48 21.63
N GLN A 209 -36.57 4.24 20.68
CA GLN A 209 -35.90 4.62 19.43
C GLN A 209 -34.66 5.47 19.71
N PHE A 210 -34.74 6.48 20.58
CA PHE A 210 -33.55 7.31 20.94
C PHE A 210 -32.45 6.49 21.62
N GLN A 211 -32.80 5.54 22.48
CA GLN A 211 -31.81 4.63 23.10
C GLN A 211 -31.13 3.72 22.06
N SER A 212 -31.90 3.24 21.09
CA SER A 212 -31.39 2.46 19.97
C SER A 212 -30.42 3.28 19.11
N ASP A 213 -30.77 4.54 18.80
CA ASP A 213 -29.94 5.43 18.00
C ASP A 213 -28.60 5.72 18.69
N VAL A 214 -28.59 5.95 20.00
CA VAL A 214 -27.33 6.10 20.76
C VAL A 214 -26.47 4.83 20.69
N SER A 215 -27.11 3.65 20.78
CA SER A 215 -26.40 2.37 20.71
C SER A 215 -25.79 2.16 19.31
N ALA A 216 -26.55 2.48 18.25
CA ALA A 216 -26.07 2.41 16.86
C ALA A 216 -24.93 3.40 16.60
N ALA A 217 -25.05 4.64 17.08
CA ALA A 217 -23.99 5.66 16.92
C ALA A 217 -22.71 5.28 17.68
N ARG A 218 -22.83 4.68 18.88
CA ARG A 218 -21.70 4.16 19.63
C ARG A 218 -20.98 3.04 18.88
N LEU A 219 -21.74 2.10 18.30
CA LEU A 219 -21.17 1.03 17.49
C LEU A 219 -20.45 1.60 16.26
N ALA A 220 -21.04 2.56 15.56
CA ALA A 220 -20.43 3.21 14.41
C ALA A 220 -19.08 3.88 14.76
N ARG A 221 -19.00 4.57 15.91
CA ARG A 221 -17.74 5.17 16.40
C ARG A 221 -16.66 4.10 16.65
N ILE A 222 -17.02 3.01 17.34
CA ILE A 222 -16.08 1.92 17.61
C ILE A 222 -15.56 1.31 16.31
N GLN A 223 -16.44 1.07 15.35
CA GLN A 223 -16.05 0.50 14.05
C GLN A 223 -15.18 1.45 13.24
N SER A 224 -15.49 2.75 13.21
CA SER A 224 -14.70 3.76 12.51
C SER A 224 -13.30 3.92 13.13
N LEU A 225 -13.19 3.94 14.46
CA LEU A 225 -11.89 3.96 15.14
C LEU A 225 -11.07 2.70 14.86
N ALA A 226 -11.69 1.52 14.90
CA ALA A 226 -10.99 0.27 14.60
C ALA A 226 -10.47 0.24 13.15
N ALA A 227 -11.25 0.71 12.18
CA ALA A 227 -10.84 0.81 10.79
C ALA A 227 -9.71 1.83 10.59
N LEU A 228 -9.77 2.99 11.26
CA LEU A 228 -8.68 3.96 11.24
C LEU A 228 -7.39 3.35 11.82
N ARG A 229 -7.47 2.66 12.97
CA ARG A 229 -6.33 2.00 13.59
C ARG A 229 -5.63 1.00 12.66
N GLN A 230 -6.39 0.27 11.85
CA GLN A 230 -5.84 -0.63 10.84
C GLN A 230 -4.99 0.12 9.81
N LEU A 231 -5.41 1.32 9.39
CA LEU A 231 -4.63 2.14 8.46
C LEU A 231 -3.39 2.74 9.12
N LEU A 232 -3.48 3.13 10.39
CA LEU A 232 -2.35 3.68 11.15
C LEU A 232 -1.28 2.63 11.48
N GLY A 233 -1.65 1.34 11.53
CA GLY A 233 -0.86 0.24 12.09
C GLY A 233 -1.16 0.06 13.57
N PHE A 234 -1.56 -1.15 13.97
CA PHE A 234 -2.06 -1.47 15.33
C PHE A 234 -1.09 -1.11 16.46
N GLU A 235 0.20 -1.08 16.17
CA GLU A 235 1.28 -0.82 17.14
C GLU A 235 1.54 0.69 17.33
N SER A 236 1.01 1.55 16.45
CA SER A 236 1.28 2.98 16.46
C SER A 236 0.44 3.76 17.47
N VAL A 237 -0.71 3.21 17.85
CA VAL A 237 -1.67 3.85 18.78
C VAL A 237 -2.21 2.83 19.79
N PRO A 238 -2.50 3.24 21.06
CA PRO A 238 -3.11 2.37 22.06
C PRO A 238 -4.54 1.99 21.68
N ASP A 239 -5.13 1.01 22.38
CA ASP A 239 -6.49 0.53 22.12
C ASP A 239 -7.58 1.58 22.40
N ASP A 240 -7.32 2.48 23.34
CA ASP A 240 -8.23 3.54 23.82
C ASP A 240 -7.93 4.92 23.21
N TYR A 241 -7.24 4.95 22.05
CA TYR A 241 -6.95 6.20 21.36
C TYR A 241 -8.22 6.91 20.89
N ASP A 242 -8.12 8.20 20.65
CA ASP A 242 -9.18 9.03 20.11
C ASP A 242 -8.64 9.98 19.05
N VAL A 243 -9.50 10.61 18.27
CA VAL A 243 -9.11 11.61 17.28
C VAL A 243 -9.24 13.04 17.82
N GLN A 244 -8.46 13.93 17.25
CA GLN A 244 -8.56 15.35 17.55
C GLN A 244 -9.01 16.10 16.29
N GLY A 245 -10.21 16.65 16.34
CA GLY A 245 -10.77 17.44 15.25
C GLY A 245 -12.27 17.63 15.41
N THR A 246 -12.85 18.39 14.54
CA THR A 246 -14.30 18.63 14.44
C THR A 246 -14.68 18.64 12.97
N LEU A 247 -15.96 18.32 12.69
CA LEU A 247 -16.51 18.58 11.37
C LEU A 247 -16.60 20.09 11.16
N ASP A 248 -15.74 20.64 10.32
CA ASP A 248 -15.64 22.06 10.06
C ASP A 248 -15.76 22.38 8.57
N TYR A 249 -16.30 23.54 8.26
CA TYR A 249 -16.41 24.04 6.91
C TYR A 249 -15.51 25.24 6.72
N GLN A 250 -14.50 25.06 5.87
CA GLN A 250 -13.61 26.13 5.43
C GLN A 250 -13.66 26.22 3.90
N PRO A 251 -14.27 27.29 3.34
CA PRO A 251 -14.43 27.41 1.89
C PRO A 251 -13.08 27.48 1.19
N VAL A 252 -12.88 26.58 0.22
CA VAL A 252 -11.66 26.55 -0.63
C VAL A 252 -12.01 27.15 -1.99
N ARG A 253 -11.25 28.18 -2.38
CA ARG A 253 -11.33 28.74 -3.74
C ARG A 253 -10.27 28.06 -4.60
N ALA A 254 -10.69 27.36 -5.62
CA ALA A 254 -9.79 26.67 -6.52
C ALA A 254 -10.18 26.93 -7.98
N ASP A 255 -9.20 27.07 -8.87
CA ASP A 255 -9.40 27.14 -10.31
C ASP A 255 -9.15 25.78 -10.97
N LEU A 256 -10.12 25.33 -11.75
CA LEU A 256 -10.04 24.02 -12.42
C LEU A 256 -8.82 23.91 -13.33
N THR A 257 -8.47 24.97 -14.06
CA THR A 257 -7.33 24.98 -14.98
C THR A 257 -6.01 24.86 -14.22
N GLY A 258 -5.89 25.62 -13.15
CA GLY A 258 -4.73 25.53 -12.24
C GLY A 258 -4.60 24.13 -11.62
N LEU A 259 -5.70 23.57 -11.13
CA LEU A 259 -5.71 22.22 -10.56
C LEU A 259 -5.24 21.13 -11.54
N LYS A 260 -5.71 21.19 -12.80
CA LYS A 260 -5.27 20.24 -13.86
C LYS A 260 -3.77 20.34 -14.12
N SER A 261 -3.22 21.56 -14.18
CA SER A 261 -1.80 21.77 -14.43
C SER A 261 -0.95 21.23 -13.27
N VAL A 262 -1.38 21.44 -12.02
CA VAL A 262 -0.71 20.92 -10.82
C VAL A 262 -0.79 19.39 -10.77
N ALA A 263 -1.93 18.80 -11.10
CA ALA A 263 -2.10 17.35 -11.17
C ALA A 263 -1.17 16.70 -12.19
N ALA A 264 -1.01 17.29 -13.38
CA ALA A 264 -0.13 16.79 -14.43
C ALA A 264 1.35 16.73 -14.00
N ILE A 265 1.76 17.55 -13.02
CA ILE A 265 3.13 17.58 -12.50
C ILE A 265 3.30 16.65 -11.28
N ASN A 266 2.32 16.64 -10.38
CA ASN A 266 2.47 16.03 -9.06
C ASN A 266 1.97 14.57 -8.97
N ARG A 267 1.13 14.12 -9.90
CA ARG A 267 0.54 12.78 -9.86
C ARG A 267 1.60 11.68 -10.06
N PRO A 268 1.82 10.79 -9.06
CA PRO A 268 2.82 9.72 -9.18
C PRO A 268 2.41 8.63 -10.17
N ASP A 269 1.12 8.34 -10.35
CA ASP A 269 0.60 7.38 -11.33
C ASP A 269 0.88 7.81 -12.77
N LEU A 270 0.73 9.11 -13.09
CA LEU A 270 1.11 9.63 -14.40
C LEU A 270 2.62 9.49 -14.64
N ARG A 271 3.42 9.77 -13.62
CA ARG A 271 4.87 9.56 -13.68
C ARG A 271 5.22 8.08 -13.86
N ALA A 272 4.53 7.18 -13.15
CA ALA A 272 4.71 5.74 -13.31
C ALA A 272 4.40 5.29 -14.73
N ALA A 273 3.30 5.77 -15.32
CA ALA A 273 2.92 5.45 -16.70
C ALA A 273 3.98 5.91 -17.72
N GLN A 274 4.54 7.12 -17.54
CA GLN A 274 5.65 7.61 -18.38
C GLN A 274 6.93 6.78 -18.20
N GLN A 275 7.24 6.37 -16.98
CA GLN A 275 8.40 5.50 -16.70
C GLN A 275 8.20 4.08 -17.23
N ALA A 276 6.96 3.59 -17.31
CA ALA A 276 6.65 2.31 -17.95
C ALA A 276 7.02 2.33 -19.44
N VAL A 277 6.80 3.45 -20.15
CA VAL A 277 7.26 3.61 -21.53
C VAL A 277 8.77 3.52 -21.61
N THR A 278 9.49 4.27 -20.76
CA THR A 278 10.97 4.25 -20.71
C THR A 278 11.51 2.86 -20.42
N ALA A 279 10.88 2.13 -19.47
CA ALA A 279 11.27 0.75 -19.13
C ALA A 279 11.04 -0.21 -20.32
N ALA A 280 9.93 -0.06 -21.06
CA ALA A 280 9.67 -0.83 -22.28
C ALA A 280 10.68 -0.54 -23.40
N GLU A 281 11.12 0.71 -23.59
CA GLU A 281 12.17 1.09 -24.53
C GLU A 281 13.53 0.47 -24.16
N SER A 282 13.89 0.49 -22.89
CA SER A 282 15.12 -0.15 -22.39
C SER A 282 15.05 -1.66 -22.56
N GLN A 283 13.88 -2.27 -22.35
CA GLN A 283 13.67 -3.69 -22.59
C GLN A 283 13.81 -4.03 -24.09
N LEU A 284 13.30 -3.21 -25.00
CA LEU A 284 13.54 -3.38 -26.44
C LEU A 284 15.04 -3.34 -26.76
N SER A 285 15.76 -2.39 -26.17
CA SER A 285 17.23 -2.26 -26.34
C SER A 285 17.96 -3.51 -25.87
N LEU A 286 17.54 -4.10 -24.76
CA LEU A 286 18.04 -5.36 -24.25
C LEU A 286 17.75 -6.52 -25.21
N GLN A 287 16.52 -6.63 -25.74
CA GLN A 287 16.18 -7.69 -26.68
C GLN A 287 16.95 -7.59 -28.00
N LYS A 288 17.21 -6.38 -28.51
CA LYS A 288 18.11 -6.16 -29.66
C LYS A 288 19.55 -6.59 -29.34
N ALA A 289 20.03 -6.35 -28.13
CA ALA A 289 21.35 -6.79 -27.70
C ALA A 289 21.43 -8.32 -27.57
N ASN A 290 20.37 -8.97 -27.05
CA ASN A 290 20.26 -10.42 -26.92
C ASN A 290 20.31 -11.15 -28.28
N GLY A 291 19.83 -10.51 -29.33
CA GLY A 291 19.95 -11.02 -30.71
C GLY A 291 21.40 -11.08 -31.26
N LYS A 292 22.37 -10.47 -30.56
CA LYS A 292 23.79 -10.58 -30.94
C LYS A 292 24.42 -11.81 -30.33
N MET A 293 25.23 -12.54 -31.12
CA MET A 293 25.91 -13.72 -30.66
C MET A 293 26.98 -13.42 -29.61
N ASP A 294 27.11 -14.30 -28.62
CA ASP A 294 28.21 -14.30 -27.65
C ASP A 294 29.30 -15.27 -28.10
N ILE A 295 30.48 -15.17 -27.51
CA ILE A 295 31.61 -16.05 -27.78
C ILE A 295 32.01 -16.71 -26.47
N THR A 296 32.08 -18.04 -26.45
CA THR A 296 32.68 -18.80 -25.34
C THR A 296 34.09 -19.19 -25.72
N GLY A 297 35.07 -18.80 -24.92
CA GLY A 297 36.43 -19.27 -24.98
C GLY A 297 36.68 -20.29 -23.89
N THR A 298 37.27 -21.44 -24.22
CA THR A 298 37.63 -22.49 -23.25
C THR A 298 39.08 -22.87 -23.42
N PHE A 299 39.83 -22.89 -22.34
CA PHE A 299 41.13 -23.54 -22.26
C PHE A 299 40.91 -24.91 -21.63
N ASN A 300 41.41 -25.97 -22.30
CA ASN A 300 41.30 -27.36 -21.82
C ASN A 300 42.72 -27.95 -21.71
N TYR A 301 42.98 -28.56 -20.56
CA TYR A 301 44.08 -29.45 -20.34
C TYR A 301 43.59 -30.87 -20.46
N THR A 302 44.32 -31.71 -21.25
CA THR A 302 44.02 -33.12 -21.49
C THR A 302 45.24 -33.98 -21.19
N HIS A 303 45.03 -34.97 -20.35
CA HIS A 303 45.98 -36.09 -20.18
C HIS A 303 45.43 -37.33 -20.90
N THR A 304 46.15 -37.86 -21.86
CA THR A 304 45.78 -39.10 -22.59
C THR A 304 47.04 -39.81 -23.05
N ALA A 305 47.07 -41.15 -22.93
CA ALA A 305 48.16 -42.01 -23.36
C ALA A 305 49.55 -41.54 -22.84
N GLY A 306 49.62 -41.10 -21.58
CA GLY A 306 50.83 -40.58 -20.95
C GLY A 306 51.30 -39.21 -21.46
N VAL A 307 50.52 -38.54 -22.30
CA VAL A 307 50.84 -37.24 -22.88
C VAL A 307 49.94 -36.16 -22.31
N ASN A 308 50.54 -35.03 -21.92
CA ASN A 308 49.83 -33.84 -21.44
C ASN A 308 49.73 -32.82 -22.58
N THR A 309 48.52 -32.38 -22.89
CA THR A 309 48.25 -31.40 -23.95
C THR A 309 47.38 -30.27 -23.45
N GLY A 310 47.47 -29.08 -24.05
CA GLY A 310 46.61 -27.94 -23.83
C GLY A 310 45.99 -27.48 -25.13
N ALA A 311 44.68 -27.15 -25.08
CA ALA A 311 43.96 -26.71 -26.26
C ALA A 311 43.08 -25.50 -25.93
N PHE A 312 42.91 -24.63 -26.92
CA PHE A 312 41.94 -23.51 -26.86
C PHE A 312 40.79 -23.78 -27.81
N TYR A 313 39.60 -23.70 -27.27
CA TYR A 313 38.35 -23.85 -28.04
C TYR A 313 37.60 -22.54 -28.05
N TYR A 314 37.00 -22.19 -29.19
CA TYR A 314 36.10 -21.08 -29.34
C TYR A 314 34.78 -21.60 -29.89
N SER A 315 33.71 -21.29 -29.18
CA SER A 315 32.36 -21.67 -29.57
C SER A 315 31.47 -20.41 -29.67
N MET A 316 30.67 -20.30 -30.73
CA MET A 316 29.70 -19.26 -30.91
C MET A 316 28.45 -19.83 -31.63
N PRO A 317 27.22 -19.45 -31.18
CA PRO A 317 26.02 -19.80 -31.92
C PRO A 317 25.96 -19.03 -33.24
N LEU A 318 25.58 -19.67 -34.34
CA LEU A 318 25.35 -19.03 -35.63
C LEU A 318 23.86 -18.59 -35.70
N PRO A 319 23.53 -17.30 -35.79
CA PRO A 319 22.15 -16.82 -35.76
C PRO A 319 21.47 -16.96 -37.15
N ILE A 320 21.34 -18.20 -37.63
CA ILE A 320 20.75 -18.49 -38.94
C ILE A 320 19.23 -18.39 -38.85
N PHE A 321 18.63 -19.07 -37.88
CA PHE A 321 17.18 -19.17 -37.71
C PHE A 321 16.65 -18.24 -36.65
N ASN A 322 17.31 -18.14 -35.51
CA ASN A 322 16.92 -17.34 -34.37
C ASN A 322 17.88 -16.16 -34.17
N ARG A 323 17.37 -14.94 -34.39
CA ARG A 323 18.04 -13.66 -34.17
C ARG A 323 17.34 -12.83 -33.10
N ASN A 324 16.56 -13.49 -32.25
CA ASN A 324 15.68 -12.87 -31.25
C ASN A 324 14.53 -12.04 -31.85
N GLN A 325 14.19 -12.27 -33.11
CA GLN A 325 13.22 -11.44 -33.86
C GLN A 325 11.82 -11.43 -33.21
N GLY A 326 11.37 -12.54 -32.62
CA GLY A 326 10.08 -12.62 -31.93
C GLY A 326 10.05 -11.75 -30.65
N GLU A 327 11.10 -11.83 -29.82
CA GLU A 327 11.19 -11.02 -28.61
C GLU A 327 11.39 -9.52 -28.91
N ILE A 328 12.11 -9.21 -29.99
CA ILE A 328 12.25 -7.82 -30.47
C ILE A 328 10.88 -7.27 -30.89
N ALA A 329 10.11 -8.03 -31.69
CA ALA A 329 8.77 -7.64 -32.10
C ALA A 329 7.83 -7.50 -30.89
N ARG A 330 7.86 -8.46 -29.95
CA ARG A 330 7.08 -8.40 -28.70
C ARG A 330 7.41 -7.14 -27.91
N ALA A 331 8.69 -6.80 -27.75
CA ALA A 331 9.11 -5.60 -27.05
C ALA A 331 8.70 -4.30 -27.77
N GLN A 332 8.64 -4.29 -29.11
CA GLN A 332 8.11 -3.15 -29.87
C GLN A 332 6.63 -2.92 -29.58
N PHE A 333 5.81 -3.97 -29.60
CA PHE A 333 4.41 -3.85 -29.25
C PHE A 333 4.18 -3.51 -27.77
N ALA A 334 5.07 -3.93 -26.87
CA ALA A 334 5.03 -3.53 -25.45
C ALA A 334 5.23 -2.01 -25.28
N ILE A 335 6.05 -1.36 -26.11
CA ILE A 335 6.19 0.11 -26.12
C ILE A 335 4.87 0.76 -26.52
N THR A 336 4.26 0.29 -27.62
CA THR A 336 2.96 0.82 -28.07
C THR A 336 1.91 0.66 -26.98
N GLN A 337 1.84 -0.51 -26.36
CA GLN A 337 0.94 -0.76 -25.22
C GLN A 337 1.18 0.23 -24.07
N ALA A 338 2.44 0.43 -23.67
CA ALA A 338 2.77 1.36 -22.58
C ALA A 338 2.43 2.82 -22.95
N GLN A 339 2.60 3.22 -24.20
CA GLN A 339 2.23 4.55 -24.68
C GLN A 339 0.72 4.78 -24.61
N GLU A 340 -0.09 3.81 -25.06
CA GLU A 340 -1.55 3.90 -24.97
C GLU A 340 -2.03 3.93 -23.50
N GLN A 341 -1.43 3.13 -22.62
CA GLN A 341 -1.72 3.16 -21.18
C GLN A 341 -1.32 4.50 -20.53
N ALA A 342 -0.22 5.11 -20.94
CA ALA A 342 0.15 6.44 -20.47
C ALA A 342 -0.83 7.51 -20.94
N GLY A 343 -1.34 7.41 -22.18
CA GLY A 343 -2.42 8.25 -22.71
C GLY A 343 -3.71 8.09 -21.92
N GLU A 344 -4.12 6.86 -21.63
CA GLU A 344 -5.29 6.54 -20.80
C GLU A 344 -5.14 7.14 -19.37
N THR A 345 -3.98 6.94 -18.72
CA THR A 345 -3.70 7.50 -17.40
C THR A 345 -3.79 9.03 -17.40
N ALA A 346 -3.29 9.70 -18.44
CA ALA A 346 -3.38 11.16 -18.56
C ALA A 346 -4.84 11.64 -18.67
N GLN A 347 -5.68 10.91 -19.41
CA GLN A 347 -7.11 11.20 -19.51
C GLN A 347 -7.82 10.95 -18.18
N GLN A 348 -7.48 9.84 -17.47
CA GLN A 348 -8.03 9.52 -16.17
C GLN A 348 -7.68 10.61 -15.14
N VAL A 349 -6.43 11.07 -15.08
CA VAL A 349 -6.00 12.18 -14.21
C VAL A 349 -6.85 13.44 -14.45
N SER A 350 -7.07 13.81 -15.74
CA SER A 350 -7.92 14.96 -16.06
C SER A 350 -9.37 14.76 -15.62
N THR A 351 -9.90 13.54 -15.77
CA THR A 351 -11.26 13.17 -15.36
C THR A 351 -11.41 13.21 -13.85
N ASP A 352 -10.46 12.63 -13.11
CA ASP A 352 -10.46 12.63 -11.63
C ASP A 352 -10.51 14.05 -11.07
N VAL A 353 -9.71 14.98 -11.64
CA VAL A 353 -9.68 16.38 -11.20
C VAL A 353 -11.03 17.07 -11.48
N VAL A 354 -11.64 16.83 -12.64
CA VAL A 354 -12.95 17.42 -12.99
C VAL A 354 -14.04 16.89 -12.04
N GLN A 355 -14.05 15.58 -11.79
CA GLN A 355 -15.04 14.96 -10.90
C GLN A 355 -14.87 15.44 -9.46
N ALA A 356 -13.64 15.47 -8.95
CA ALA A 356 -13.35 15.93 -7.60
C ALA A 356 -13.71 17.43 -7.44
N PHE A 357 -13.45 18.27 -8.45
CA PHE A 357 -13.82 19.68 -8.46
C PHE A 357 -15.34 19.87 -8.43
N ALA A 358 -16.07 19.16 -9.30
CA ALA A 358 -17.52 19.22 -9.34
C ALA A 358 -18.16 18.72 -8.01
N ASN A 359 -17.59 17.64 -7.44
CA ASN A 359 -18.01 17.10 -6.14
C ASN A 359 -17.79 18.13 -5.02
N LEU A 360 -16.62 18.77 -4.97
CA LEU A 360 -16.32 19.81 -3.97
C LEU A 360 -17.28 21.00 -4.12
N GLN A 361 -17.52 21.50 -5.32
CA GLN A 361 -18.46 22.61 -5.56
C GLN A 361 -19.89 22.26 -5.14
N THR A 362 -20.34 21.04 -5.45
CA THR A 362 -21.70 20.61 -5.08
C THR A 362 -21.85 20.54 -3.56
N ASN A 363 -20.88 19.95 -2.85
CA ASN A 363 -20.94 19.88 -1.39
C ASN A 363 -20.80 21.26 -0.74
N ASP A 364 -20.01 22.17 -1.33
CA ASP A 364 -19.92 23.57 -0.91
C ASP A 364 -21.30 24.25 -0.98
N GLN A 365 -22.00 24.13 -2.10
CA GLN A 365 -23.36 24.68 -2.27
C GLN A 365 -24.34 24.09 -1.26
N ILE A 366 -24.29 22.78 -0.99
CA ILE A 366 -25.16 22.10 -0.02
C ILE A 366 -24.93 22.69 1.39
N ILE A 367 -23.67 22.88 1.80
CA ILE A 367 -23.39 23.46 3.13
C ILE A 367 -23.89 24.89 3.22
N GLN A 368 -23.68 25.69 2.17
CA GLN A 368 -24.18 27.08 2.14
C GLN A 368 -25.71 27.16 2.31
N LEU A 369 -26.46 26.20 1.74
CA LEU A 369 -27.91 26.10 1.99
C LEU A 369 -28.21 25.88 3.48
N TYR A 370 -27.51 24.94 4.14
CA TYR A 370 -27.71 24.70 5.57
C TYR A 370 -27.32 25.92 6.44
N GLN A 371 -26.22 26.60 6.10
CA GLN A 371 -25.79 27.83 6.79
C GLN A 371 -26.74 29.01 6.54
N GLY A 372 -27.54 28.97 5.49
CA GLY A 372 -28.60 29.96 5.21
C GLY A 372 -29.75 30.00 6.23
N GLY A 373 -29.63 29.26 7.34
CA GLY A 373 -30.54 29.32 8.48
C GLY A 373 -31.49 28.12 8.63
N TYR A 374 -31.45 27.14 7.74
CA TYR A 374 -32.37 25.98 7.80
C TYR A 374 -32.18 25.14 9.08
N VAL A 375 -30.95 24.95 9.54
CA VAL A 375 -30.65 24.23 10.79
C VAL A 375 -31.25 24.95 12.00
N GLU A 376 -31.08 26.29 12.05
CA GLU A 376 -31.62 27.12 13.14
C GLU A 376 -33.15 27.20 13.09
N GLN A 377 -33.74 27.30 11.90
CA GLN A 377 -35.20 27.28 11.72
C GLN A 377 -35.80 25.95 12.17
N ALA A 378 -35.19 24.82 11.84
CA ALA A 378 -35.64 23.50 12.29
C ALA A 378 -35.58 23.38 13.81
N LYS A 379 -34.52 23.86 14.45
CA LYS A 379 -34.38 23.93 15.91
C LYS A 379 -35.47 24.79 16.52
N LYS A 380 -35.66 26.01 16.01
CA LYS A 380 -36.69 26.93 16.49
C LYS A 380 -38.09 26.39 16.35
N SER A 381 -38.40 25.71 15.24
CA SER A 381 -39.66 25.03 15.02
C SER A 381 -39.92 23.95 16.08
N ARG A 382 -38.91 23.12 16.35
CA ARG A 382 -38.97 22.09 17.38
C ARG A 382 -39.20 22.70 18.77
N ASP A 383 -38.42 23.73 19.14
CA ASP A 383 -38.47 24.36 20.44
C ASP A 383 -39.86 25.02 20.69
N ILE A 384 -40.48 25.60 19.65
CA ILE A 384 -41.82 26.15 19.71
C ILE A 384 -42.85 25.03 19.91
N SER A 385 -42.77 23.94 19.15
CA SER A 385 -43.71 22.80 19.25
C SER A 385 -43.56 22.08 20.59
N GLU A 386 -42.38 21.93 21.11
CA GLU A 386 -42.13 21.38 22.45
C GLU A 386 -42.76 22.24 23.56
N TYR A 387 -42.54 23.55 23.49
CA TYR A 387 -43.14 24.49 24.46
C TYR A 387 -44.67 24.46 24.40
N ALA A 388 -45.23 24.51 23.19
CA ALA A 388 -46.69 24.45 23.01
C ALA A 388 -47.29 23.14 23.52
N TYR A 389 -46.63 21.99 23.25
CA TYR A 389 -47.04 20.69 23.78
C TYR A 389 -46.99 20.65 25.32
N ARG A 390 -45.91 21.18 25.93
CA ARG A 390 -45.81 21.25 27.40
C ARG A 390 -46.89 22.13 28.04
N LYS A 391 -47.38 23.12 27.32
CA LYS A 391 -48.51 24.01 27.77
C LYS A 391 -49.89 23.47 27.39
N GLY A 392 -49.99 22.33 26.74
CA GLY A 392 -51.26 21.76 26.28
C GLY A 392 -51.88 22.48 25.07
N ALA A 393 -51.10 23.35 24.38
CA ALA A 393 -51.55 24.14 23.23
C ALA A 393 -51.24 23.47 21.88
N ALA A 394 -50.47 22.37 21.86
CA ALA A 394 -50.20 21.58 20.66
C ALA A 394 -50.40 20.09 20.95
N SER A 395 -50.71 19.31 19.92
CA SER A 395 -50.83 17.86 20.02
C SER A 395 -49.48 17.16 20.18
N LEU A 396 -49.50 15.94 20.74
CA LEU A 396 -48.31 15.09 20.78
C LEU A 396 -47.76 14.82 19.36
N LEU A 397 -48.65 14.64 18.38
CA LEU A 397 -48.29 14.37 16.99
C LEU A 397 -47.48 15.53 16.39
N ASP A 398 -47.91 16.76 16.59
CA ASP A 398 -47.22 17.96 16.09
C ASP A 398 -45.84 18.09 16.71
N TYR A 399 -45.71 17.80 18.00
CA TYR A 399 -44.40 17.79 18.67
C TYR A 399 -43.49 16.70 18.11
N LEU A 400 -43.94 15.45 18.02
CA LEU A 400 -43.12 14.36 17.52
C LEU A 400 -42.72 14.54 16.03
N ASP A 401 -43.58 15.16 15.21
CA ASP A 401 -43.23 15.45 13.80
C ASP A 401 -42.21 16.57 13.71
N SER A 402 -42.31 17.61 14.52
CA SER A 402 -41.28 18.66 14.58
C SER A 402 -39.94 18.14 15.12
N GLU A 403 -39.97 17.24 16.09
CA GLU A 403 -38.79 16.55 16.62
C GLU A 403 -38.09 15.70 15.55
N ARG A 404 -38.86 14.88 14.82
CA ARG A 404 -38.38 14.08 13.72
C ARG A 404 -37.72 14.95 12.63
N THR A 405 -38.38 16.05 12.26
CA THR A 405 -37.88 16.99 11.26
C THR A 405 -36.57 17.65 11.72
N TYR A 406 -36.47 18.08 12.97
CA TYR A 406 -35.28 18.65 13.56
C TYR A 406 -34.10 17.65 13.53
N ARG A 407 -34.31 16.41 13.98
CA ARG A 407 -33.32 15.35 13.99
C ARG A 407 -32.82 15.03 12.58
N ALA A 408 -33.75 14.89 11.62
CA ALA A 408 -33.37 14.65 10.22
C ALA A 408 -32.47 15.75 9.66
N ASN A 409 -32.81 17.03 9.92
CA ASN A 409 -32.00 18.17 9.49
C ASN A 409 -30.61 18.20 10.16
N GLN A 410 -30.56 17.90 11.47
CA GLN A 410 -29.29 17.86 12.22
C GLN A 410 -28.35 16.75 11.71
N LEU A 411 -28.85 15.58 11.42
CA LEU A 411 -28.07 14.47 10.86
C LEU A 411 -27.64 14.78 9.42
N ALA A 412 -28.52 15.33 8.61
CA ALA A 412 -28.22 15.71 7.22
C ALA A 412 -27.13 16.82 7.15
N TYR A 413 -27.17 17.78 8.08
CA TYR A 413 -26.12 18.80 8.16
C TYR A 413 -24.74 18.22 8.51
N ARG A 414 -24.68 17.31 9.50
CA ARG A 414 -23.43 16.60 9.85
C ARG A 414 -22.90 15.80 8.68
N GLN A 415 -23.79 15.08 8.00
CA GLN A 415 -23.44 14.35 6.80
C GLN A 415 -22.91 15.27 5.68
N ALA A 416 -23.53 16.44 5.49
CA ALA A 416 -23.07 17.43 4.51
C ALA A 416 -21.67 17.96 4.85
N LEU A 417 -21.37 18.25 6.12
CA LEU A 417 -20.04 18.66 6.57
C LEU A 417 -19.00 17.56 6.30
N ALA A 418 -19.33 16.32 6.65
CA ALA A 418 -18.45 15.19 6.38
C ALA A 418 -18.23 15.00 4.87
N SER A 419 -19.28 15.08 4.06
CA SER A 419 -19.20 14.96 2.61
C SER A 419 -18.33 16.06 1.98
N TYR A 420 -18.38 17.29 2.51
CA TYR A 420 -17.50 18.37 2.05
C TYR A 420 -16.02 18.08 2.40
N MET A 421 -15.75 17.66 3.63
CA MET A 421 -14.38 17.31 4.05
C MET A 421 -13.83 16.15 3.23
N LEU A 422 -14.67 15.14 2.93
CA LEU A 422 -14.31 14.02 2.04
C LEU A 422 -14.05 14.49 0.61
N ALA A 423 -14.88 15.40 0.07
CA ALA A 423 -14.66 15.99 -1.25
C ALA A 423 -13.34 16.79 -1.32
N LEU A 424 -12.96 17.45 -0.23
CA LEU A 424 -11.68 18.13 -0.12
C LEU A 424 -10.49 17.16 -0.14
N GLU A 425 -10.57 16.05 0.61
CA GLU A 425 -9.54 15.01 0.57
C GLU A 425 -9.48 14.32 -0.80
N GLN A 426 -10.61 14.08 -1.46
CA GLN A 426 -10.68 13.59 -2.83
C GLN A 426 -10.01 14.54 -3.82
N MET A 427 -10.20 15.86 -3.65
CA MET A 427 -9.53 16.87 -4.46
C MET A 427 -8.01 16.83 -4.26
N ARG A 428 -7.53 16.74 -3.02
CA ARG A 428 -6.11 16.60 -2.69
C ARG A 428 -5.50 15.36 -3.32
N GLN A 429 -6.23 14.24 -3.29
CA GLN A 429 -5.84 13.00 -3.95
C GLN A 429 -5.77 13.16 -5.47
N ALA A 430 -6.80 13.75 -6.09
CA ALA A 430 -6.90 13.93 -7.54
C ALA A 430 -5.79 14.85 -8.09
N VAL A 431 -5.42 15.88 -7.34
CA VAL A 431 -4.34 16.81 -7.69
C VAL A 431 -2.94 16.27 -7.34
N GLY A 432 -2.86 15.31 -6.41
CA GLY A 432 -1.59 14.71 -5.99
C GLY A 432 -0.80 15.55 -4.98
N THR A 433 -1.45 16.54 -4.33
CA THR A 433 -0.84 17.37 -3.30
C THR A 433 -1.85 17.75 -2.22
N ARG A 434 -1.38 17.88 -0.97
CA ARG A 434 -2.21 18.38 0.13
C ARG A 434 -2.38 19.90 0.11
N ASN A 435 -1.44 20.62 -0.48
CA ASN A 435 -1.50 22.08 -0.63
C ASN A 435 -2.21 22.41 -1.96
N LEU A 436 -3.50 22.71 -1.88
CA LEU A 436 -4.26 23.17 -3.03
C LEU A 436 -3.89 24.61 -3.36
N PRO A 437 -3.74 24.96 -4.66
CA PRO A 437 -3.41 26.33 -5.09
C PRO A 437 -4.54 27.31 -4.86
#